data_5cc63598a2c020789a8edcfe8e3dadb2
#
_entry.id   5cc63598a2c020789a8edcfe8e3dadb2
#
_cell.length_a   1.000
_cell.length_b   1.000
_cell.length_c   1.000
_cell.angle_alpha   90.00
_cell.angle_beta   90.00
_cell.angle_gamma   90.00
#
_symmetry.space_group_name_H-M   'P 1'
#
loop_
_entity.id
_entity.type
_entity.pdbx_description
1 polymer ?
#
loop_
_entity_poly.entity_id
_entity_poly.type
_entity_poly.pdbx_seq_one_letter_code
_entity_poly.pdbx_strand_id
1 'polypeptide(L)'
;MGRKAIDGMATVQAGKATNPWFAIGAFIGRHMAAAAPLCMLAGVLFPDQFSWMAPAVELMFAFMTFQSALATTSRDLLAVIRHPLSLLAALFVLFVVMPVLALAVGNLVVPGNTDAIAGMVIEFCVPMGVTGLMWVDIYNGNRSFGLAVVVISTVLAPLTMPLTIQLLMGATVHVDLVAMMLDLLIMIALPAVAGMACNDLSNGKANARVAPWLAPASKIMLVLILATNSTRISGSMHHFTPELLVVALAMALLSGVAYVLGYILARLMHRNVSECITLGVASGSRNITTGAVLAAAYFPSVTMFPVMMGTLFQHVLAGVFGWAVRKLDAHSTPAAVPEIERVYQEHNGR
;
A
#
# COMPACT_ATOMS: atom_id res chain seq x y z
N MET A 1 26.46 24.89 -19.96
CA MET A 1 26.34 23.48 -19.52
C MET A 1 24.89 22.92 -19.53
N GLY A 2 23.85 23.76 -19.58
CA GLY A 2 22.45 23.34 -19.50
C GLY A 2 21.86 22.61 -20.72
N ARG A 3 22.19 22.96 -21.94
CA ARG A 3 21.56 22.42 -23.16
C ARG A 3 21.87 20.92 -23.38
N LYS A 4 23.14 20.49 -23.23
CA LYS A 4 23.49 19.05 -23.34
C LYS A 4 22.90 18.16 -22.30
N ALA A 5 22.56 18.68 -21.10
CA ALA A 5 21.87 17.92 -20.06
C ALA A 5 20.38 17.78 -20.39
N ILE A 6 19.75 18.80 -20.96
CA ILE A 6 18.34 18.79 -21.38
C ILE A 6 18.15 17.84 -22.59
N ASP A 7 19.05 17.92 -23.58
CA ASP A 7 19.01 17.03 -24.76
C ASP A 7 19.28 15.56 -24.37
N GLY A 8 20.18 15.33 -23.40
CA GLY A 8 20.41 13.98 -22.85
C GLY A 8 19.21 13.42 -22.08
N MET A 9 18.48 14.25 -21.35
CA MET A 9 17.23 13.85 -20.67
C MET A 9 16.10 13.57 -21.69
N ALA A 10 15.97 14.39 -22.71
CA ALA A 10 14.94 14.20 -23.75
C ALA A 10 15.19 12.93 -24.56
N THR A 11 16.44 12.61 -24.91
CA THR A 11 16.78 11.37 -25.64
C THR A 11 16.58 10.12 -24.78
N VAL A 12 16.86 10.17 -23.47
CA VAL A 12 16.58 9.07 -22.53
C VAL A 12 15.07 8.88 -22.33
N GLN A 13 14.28 9.95 -22.30
CA GLN A 13 12.81 9.86 -22.22
C GLN A 13 12.21 9.33 -23.53
N ALA A 14 12.68 9.74 -24.68
CA ALA A 14 12.23 9.25 -25.98
C ALA A 14 12.56 7.74 -26.17
N GLY A 15 13.75 7.30 -25.79
CA GLY A 15 14.13 5.89 -25.80
C GLY A 15 13.34 5.01 -24.83
N LYS A 16 12.85 5.57 -23.72
CA LYS A 16 11.93 4.87 -22.80
C LYS A 16 10.53 4.69 -23.39
N ALA A 17 10.05 5.63 -24.18
CA ALA A 17 8.70 5.58 -24.79
C ALA A 17 8.56 4.47 -25.85
N THR A 18 9.67 4.06 -26.50
CA THR A 18 9.67 3.04 -27.56
C THR A 18 10.02 1.64 -27.06
N ASN A 19 10.53 1.50 -25.82
CA ASN A 19 10.93 0.21 -25.29
C ASN A 19 9.71 -0.56 -24.71
N PRO A 20 9.36 -1.75 -25.23
CA PRO A 20 8.21 -2.53 -24.77
C PRO A 20 8.27 -2.88 -23.28
N TRP A 21 9.45 -2.97 -22.67
CA TRP A 21 9.63 -3.20 -21.24
C TRP A 21 8.96 -2.11 -20.38
N PHE A 22 9.20 -0.84 -20.71
CA PHE A 22 8.57 0.26 -20.00
C PHE A 22 7.08 0.40 -20.33
N ALA A 23 6.68 0.05 -21.56
CA ALA A 23 5.28 0.05 -21.97
C ALA A 23 4.45 -0.96 -21.16
N ILE A 24 4.97 -2.18 -20.94
CA ILE A 24 4.34 -3.20 -20.08
C ILE A 24 4.19 -2.67 -18.66
N GLY A 25 5.25 -2.13 -18.06
CA GLY A 25 5.19 -1.58 -16.71
C GLY A 25 4.22 -0.39 -16.58
N ALA A 26 4.15 0.46 -17.59
CA ALA A 26 3.21 1.58 -17.64
C ALA A 26 1.77 1.10 -17.81
N PHE A 27 1.53 0.09 -18.65
CA PHE A 27 0.21 -0.51 -18.86
C PHE A 27 -0.32 -1.14 -17.56
N ILE A 28 0.47 -2.02 -16.91
CA ILE A 28 0.10 -2.64 -15.64
C ILE A 28 -0.20 -1.56 -14.59
N GLY A 29 0.68 -0.56 -14.44
CA GLY A 29 0.50 0.51 -13.46
C GLY A 29 -0.75 1.36 -13.69
N ARG A 30 -1.08 1.66 -14.95
CA ARG A 30 -2.28 2.44 -15.33
C ARG A 30 -3.57 1.67 -15.06
N HIS A 31 -3.54 0.37 -15.23
CA HIS A 31 -4.72 -0.49 -15.11
C HIS A 31 -4.72 -1.32 -13.83
N MET A 32 -3.90 -0.97 -12.83
CA MET A 32 -3.73 -1.77 -11.60
C MET A 32 -5.05 -2.00 -10.86
N ALA A 33 -5.95 -1.01 -10.85
CA ALA A 33 -7.27 -1.14 -10.23
C ALA A 33 -8.12 -2.27 -10.84
N ALA A 34 -7.93 -2.58 -12.12
CA ALA A 34 -8.58 -3.71 -12.80
C ALA A 34 -7.69 -4.96 -12.82
N ALA A 35 -6.38 -4.78 -12.98
CA ALA A 35 -5.42 -5.89 -13.06
C ALA A 35 -5.37 -6.67 -11.75
N ALA A 36 -5.38 -6.02 -10.59
CA ALA A 36 -5.34 -6.71 -9.31
C ALA A 36 -6.54 -7.66 -9.10
N PRO A 37 -7.81 -7.23 -9.24
CA PRO A 37 -8.94 -8.16 -9.16
C PRO A 37 -8.92 -9.27 -10.21
N LEU A 38 -8.51 -8.97 -11.44
CA LEU A 38 -8.44 -9.96 -12.52
C LEU A 38 -7.37 -11.03 -12.25
N CYS A 39 -6.20 -10.63 -11.71
CA CYS A 39 -5.15 -11.58 -11.33
C CYS A 39 -5.54 -12.43 -10.14
N MET A 40 -6.25 -11.85 -9.16
CA MET A 40 -6.83 -12.59 -8.05
C MET A 40 -7.83 -13.62 -8.56
N LEU A 41 -8.73 -13.22 -9.44
CA LEU A 41 -9.69 -14.13 -10.07
C LEU A 41 -9.00 -15.25 -10.86
N ALA A 42 -7.95 -14.91 -11.62
CA ALA A 42 -7.16 -15.90 -12.34
C ALA A 42 -6.51 -16.94 -11.41
N GLY A 43 -5.96 -16.49 -10.27
CA GLY A 43 -5.40 -17.39 -9.26
C GLY A 43 -6.45 -18.31 -8.61
N VAL A 44 -7.67 -17.80 -8.39
CA VAL A 44 -8.79 -18.59 -7.87
C VAL A 44 -9.28 -19.64 -8.89
N LEU A 45 -9.43 -19.23 -10.16
CA LEU A 45 -9.96 -20.10 -11.21
C LEU A 45 -8.94 -21.12 -11.76
N PHE A 46 -7.68 -20.77 -11.71
CA PHE A 46 -6.59 -21.58 -12.28
C PHE A 46 -5.47 -21.85 -11.24
N PRO A 47 -5.77 -22.47 -10.08
CA PRO A 47 -4.83 -22.61 -8.97
C PRO A 47 -3.56 -23.41 -9.38
N ASP A 48 -3.69 -24.44 -10.19
CA ASP A 48 -2.56 -25.29 -10.59
C ASP A 48 -1.51 -24.54 -11.42
N GLN A 49 -1.95 -23.53 -12.19
CA GLN A 49 -1.06 -22.72 -13.03
C GLN A 49 -0.20 -21.72 -12.23
N PHE A 50 -0.63 -21.37 -11.00
CA PHE A 50 0.04 -20.34 -10.20
C PHE A 50 0.64 -20.88 -8.89
N SER A 51 0.11 -21.98 -8.31
CA SER A 51 0.55 -22.49 -7.00
C SER A 51 2.03 -22.88 -6.94
N TRP A 52 2.60 -23.34 -8.05
CA TRP A 52 4.01 -23.71 -8.13
C TRP A 52 4.96 -22.53 -7.88
N MET A 53 4.49 -21.30 -8.05
CA MET A 53 5.26 -20.08 -7.78
C MET A 53 5.30 -19.72 -6.29
N ALA A 54 4.54 -20.38 -5.43
CA ALA A 54 4.46 -20.07 -4.00
C ALA A 54 5.84 -19.97 -3.30
N PRO A 55 6.83 -20.85 -3.57
CA PRO A 55 8.17 -20.74 -2.98
C PRO A 55 8.94 -19.48 -3.42
N ALA A 56 8.60 -18.88 -4.55
CA ALA A 56 9.26 -17.68 -5.05
C ALA A 56 8.62 -16.37 -4.55
N VAL A 57 7.45 -16.42 -3.92
CA VAL A 57 6.69 -15.23 -3.49
C VAL A 57 7.50 -14.35 -2.55
N GLU A 58 8.18 -14.94 -1.57
CA GLU A 58 9.01 -14.20 -0.61
C GLU A 58 10.14 -13.45 -1.29
N LEU A 59 10.85 -14.10 -2.22
CA LEU A 59 11.94 -13.48 -2.98
C LEU A 59 11.42 -12.36 -3.89
N MET A 60 10.29 -12.59 -4.58
CA MET A 60 9.65 -11.57 -5.40
C MET A 60 9.24 -10.36 -4.55
N PHE A 61 8.75 -10.60 -3.34
CA PHE A 61 8.37 -9.54 -2.41
C PHE A 61 9.58 -8.75 -1.91
N ALA A 62 10.67 -9.44 -1.51
CA ALA A 62 11.91 -8.79 -1.11
C ALA A 62 12.50 -7.91 -2.23
N PHE A 63 12.46 -8.39 -3.47
CA PHE A 63 12.86 -7.61 -4.65
C PHE A 63 11.99 -6.35 -4.83
N MET A 64 10.67 -6.47 -4.70
CA MET A 64 9.76 -5.33 -4.79
C MET A 64 10.01 -4.30 -3.69
N THR A 65 10.28 -4.75 -2.47
CA THR A 65 10.61 -3.90 -1.34
C THR A 65 11.93 -3.14 -1.58
N PHE A 66 12.97 -3.84 -2.04
CA PHE A 66 14.24 -3.23 -2.44
C PHE A 66 14.04 -2.15 -3.53
N GLN A 67 13.34 -2.50 -4.62
CA GLN A 67 13.09 -1.59 -5.73
C GLN A 67 12.33 -0.34 -5.30
N SER A 68 11.32 -0.52 -4.44
CA SER A 68 10.54 0.59 -3.90
C SER A 68 11.38 1.52 -3.03
N ALA A 69 12.26 0.95 -2.20
CA ALA A 69 13.11 1.69 -1.29
C ALA A 69 14.23 2.49 -2.00
N LEU A 70 14.58 2.14 -3.25
CA LEU A 70 15.48 2.96 -4.08
C LEU A 70 14.96 4.39 -4.31
N ALA A 71 13.66 4.64 -4.14
CA ALA A 71 13.08 5.98 -4.27
C ALA A 71 13.24 6.84 -3.01
N THR A 72 13.74 6.26 -1.90
CA THR A 72 13.83 6.89 -0.58
C THR A 72 15.28 7.18 -0.22
N THR A 73 15.52 8.26 0.53
CA THR A 73 16.82 8.62 1.09
C THR A 73 16.73 8.69 2.62
N SER A 74 17.87 8.55 3.31
CA SER A 74 17.95 8.77 4.76
C SER A 74 17.56 10.20 5.16
N ARG A 75 17.75 11.18 4.26
CA ARG A 75 17.32 12.57 4.47
C ARG A 75 15.80 12.69 4.48
N ASP A 76 15.10 11.89 3.67
CA ASP A 76 13.64 11.87 3.67
C ASP A 76 13.11 11.37 5.01
N LEU A 77 13.75 10.35 5.62
CA LEU A 77 13.46 9.90 6.97
C LEU A 77 13.63 10.99 8.01
N LEU A 78 14.75 11.73 7.95
CA LEU A 78 15.05 12.81 8.89
C LEU A 78 14.09 14.01 8.72
N ALA A 79 13.68 14.31 7.50
CA ALA A 79 12.74 15.40 7.22
C ALA A 79 11.36 15.17 7.88
N VAL A 80 10.95 13.92 8.04
CA VAL A 80 9.66 13.54 8.64
C VAL A 80 9.61 13.74 10.13
N ILE A 81 10.75 13.66 10.81
CA ILE A 81 10.85 13.96 12.25
C ILE A 81 10.40 15.41 12.55
N ARG A 82 10.35 16.28 11.55
CA ARG A 82 9.87 17.67 11.70
C ARG A 82 8.35 17.81 11.90
N HIS A 83 7.56 16.78 11.56
CA HIS A 83 6.11 16.73 11.80
C HIS A 83 5.71 15.49 12.60
N PRO A 84 6.26 15.31 13.82
CA PRO A 84 6.15 14.06 14.56
C PRO A 84 4.69 13.71 14.90
N LEU A 85 3.86 14.70 15.17
CA LEU A 85 2.48 14.45 15.60
C LEU A 85 1.60 13.83 14.51
N SER A 86 1.71 14.31 13.25
CA SER A 86 0.96 13.72 12.12
C SER A 86 1.45 12.29 11.82
N LEU A 87 2.77 12.07 11.93
CA LEU A 87 3.35 10.73 11.76
C LEU A 87 2.88 9.77 12.86
N LEU A 88 2.98 10.18 14.13
CA LEU A 88 2.50 9.37 15.25
C LEU A 88 1.00 9.07 15.14
N ALA A 89 0.19 10.02 14.69
CA ALA A 89 -1.23 9.81 14.44
C ALA A 89 -1.46 8.76 13.34
N ALA A 90 -0.71 8.81 12.23
CA ALA A 90 -0.79 7.81 11.18
C ALA A 90 -0.41 6.42 11.69
N LEU A 91 0.73 6.29 12.39
CA LEU A 91 1.20 5.03 12.95
C LEU A 91 0.24 4.47 14.01
N PHE A 92 -0.36 5.34 14.82
CA PHE A 92 -1.37 4.96 15.81
C PHE A 92 -2.62 4.38 15.15
N VAL A 93 -3.13 5.02 14.09
CA VAL A 93 -4.26 4.47 13.34
C VAL A 93 -3.87 3.15 12.67
N LEU A 94 -2.68 3.08 12.06
CA LEU A 94 -2.19 1.90 11.36
C LEU A 94 -2.04 0.68 12.27
N PHE A 95 -1.34 0.84 13.38
CA PHE A 95 -0.87 -0.29 14.20
C PHE A 95 -1.67 -0.53 15.48
N VAL A 96 -2.55 0.40 15.86
CA VAL A 96 -3.36 0.26 17.08
C VAL A 96 -4.86 0.30 16.75
N VAL A 97 -5.35 1.41 16.21
CA VAL A 97 -6.80 1.61 16.06
C VAL A 97 -7.40 0.59 15.11
N MET A 98 -6.82 0.43 13.93
CA MET A 98 -7.40 -0.45 12.91
C MET A 98 -7.30 -1.94 13.23
N PRO A 99 -6.21 -2.48 13.76
CA PRO A 99 -6.17 -3.87 14.23
C PRO A 99 -7.18 -4.16 15.34
N VAL A 100 -7.33 -3.24 16.30
CA VAL A 100 -8.33 -3.39 17.38
C VAL A 100 -9.75 -3.35 16.84
N LEU A 101 -10.06 -2.45 15.88
CA LEU A 101 -11.35 -2.44 15.20
C LEU A 101 -11.59 -3.72 14.40
N ALA A 102 -10.56 -4.23 13.72
CA ALA A 102 -10.66 -5.48 12.97
C ALA A 102 -10.98 -6.66 13.89
N LEU A 103 -10.31 -6.75 15.05
CA LEU A 103 -10.61 -7.75 16.08
C LEU A 103 -12.04 -7.60 16.61
N ALA A 104 -12.46 -6.39 16.95
CA ALA A 104 -13.80 -6.13 17.49
C ALA A 104 -14.90 -6.49 16.48
N VAL A 105 -14.77 -6.04 15.22
CA VAL A 105 -15.71 -6.37 14.15
C VAL A 105 -15.68 -7.85 13.85
N GLY A 106 -14.52 -8.49 13.79
CA GLY A 106 -14.40 -9.93 13.56
C GLY A 106 -15.14 -10.75 14.61
N ASN A 107 -14.94 -10.45 15.89
CA ASN A 107 -15.66 -11.12 16.98
C ASN A 107 -17.19 -10.89 16.94
N LEU A 108 -17.62 -9.74 16.39
CA LEU A 108 -19.05 -9.43 16.25
C LEU A 108 -19.70 -10.18 15.09
N VAL A 109 -19.01 -10.29 13.94
CA VAL A 109 -19.62 -10.77 12.69
C VAL A 109 -19.40 -12.26 12.45
N VAL A 110 -18.30 -12.81 12.94
CA VAL A 110 -17.95 -14.26 12.82
C VAL A 110 -17.45 -14.82 14.15
N PRO A 111 -18.28 -14.78 15.21
CA PRO A 111 -17.88 -15.24 16.55
C PRO A 111 -17.43 -16.69 16.52
N GLY A 112 -16.24 -16.96 17.08
CA GLY A 112 -15.67 -18.32 17.15
C GLY A 112 -14.85 -18.74 15.92
N ASN A 113 -14.91 -18.03 14.80
CA ASN A 113 -14.03 -18.29 13.64
C ASN A 113 -12.70 -17.54 13.80
N THR A 114 -11.81 -18.13 14.61
CA THR A 114 -10.50 -17.54 14.94
C THR A 114 -9.65 -17.27 13.71
N ASP A 115 -9.70 -18.14 12.70
CA ASP A 115 -8.89 -18.00 11.49
C ASP A 115 -9.35 -16.82 10.64
N ALA A 116 -10.65 -16.62 10.47
CA ALA A 116 -11.19 -15.47 9.77
C ALA A 116 -10.87 -14.17 10.52
N ILE A 117 -11.02 -14.16 11.85
CA ILE A 117 -10.67 -13.01 12.69
C ILE A 117 -9.18 -12.70 12.59
N ALA A 118 -8.30 -13.71 12.61
CA ALA A 118 -6.88 -13.54 12.44
C ALA A 118 -6.54 -12.88 11.10
N GLY A 119 -7.18 -13.32 10.01
CA GLY A 119 -7.00 -12.71 8.69
C GLY A 119 -7.44 -11.23 8.64
N MET A 120 -8.55 -10.90 9.31
CA MET A 120 -9.00 -9.51 9.44
C MET A 120 -7.98 -8.66 10.22
N VAL A 121 -7.43 -9.17 11.32
CA VAL A 121 -6.40 -8.47 12.10
C VAL A 121 -5.11 -8.33 11.30
N ILE A 122 -4.67 -9.38 10.60
CA ILE A 122 -3.46 -9.36 9.76
C ILE A 122 -3.57 -8.28 8.69
N GLU A 123 -4.68 -8.20 7.96
CA GLU A 123 -4.85 -7.17 6.92
C GLU A 123 -4.73 -5.76 7.48
N PHE A 124 -5.16 -5.53 8.71
CA PHE A 124 -5.12 -4.20 9.33
C PHE A 124 -3.89 -3.93 10.20
N CYS A 125 -3.02 -4.90 10.49
CA CYS A 125 -1.75 -4.66 11.20
C CYS A 125 -0.55 -4.43 10.26
N VAL A 126 -0.70 -4.60 8.94
CA VAL A 126 0.37 -4.37 7.97
C VAL A 126 0.68 -2.89 7.78
N PRO A 127 1.93 -2.54 7.35
CA PRO A 127 2.33 -1.17 7.10
C PRO A 127 1.55 -0.53 5.93
N MET A 128 1.72 0.77 5.74
CA MET A 128 1.19 1.47 4.57
C MET A 128 1.80 0.92 3.28
N GLY A 129 0.95 0.65 2.29
CA GLY A 129 1.39 0.22 0.96
C GLY A 129 1.94 1.37 0.11
N VAL A 130 3.00 1.09 -0.65
CA VAL A 130 3.59 2.07 -1.61
C VAL A 130 2.57 2.53 -2.65
N THR A 131 1.61 1.66 -3.01
CA THR A 131 0.50 2.03 -3.90
C THR A 131 -0.36 3.17 -3.36
N GLY A 132 -0.37 3.39 -2.05
CA GLY A 132 -1.01 4.55 -1.42
C GLY A 132 -0.43 5.88 -1.90
N LEU A 133 0.87 5.96 -2.18
CA LEU A 133 1.49 7.19 -2.69
C LEU A 133 0.92 7.61 -4.06
N MET A 134 0.51 6.66 -4.88
CA MET A 134 -0.18 6.98 -6.14
C MET A 134 -1.50 7.73 -5.87
N TRP A 135 -2.25 7.31 -4.88
CA TRP A 135 -3.49 7.98 -4.49
C TRP A 135 -3.23 9.35 -3.84
N VAL A 136 -2.17 9.46 -3.02
CA VAL A 136 -1.71 10.74 -2.48
C VAL A 136 -1.42 11.72 -3.60
N ASP A 137 -0.69 11.29 -4.65
CA ASP A 137 -0.35 12.13 -5.81
C ASP A 137 -1.61 12.51 -6.63
N ILE A 138 -2.51 11.56 -6.90
CA ILE A 138 -3.75 11.78 -7.68
C ILE A 138 -4.64 12.83 -7.01
N TYR A 139 -4.69 12.83 -5.67
CA TYR A 139 -5.57 13.73 -4.91
C TYR A 139 -4.87 14.94 -4.31
N ASN A 140 -3.63 15.25 -4.75
CA ASN A 140 -2.82 16.38 -4.29
C ASN A 140 -2.55 16.36 -2.77
N GLY A 141 -2.33 15.18 -2.20
CA GLY A 141 -1.87 15.01 -0.83
C GLY A 141 -0.40 15.42 -0.66
N ASN A 142 0.06 15.44 0.58
CA ASN A 142 1.46 15.69 0.92
C ASN A 142 2.31 14.43 0.66
N ARG A 143 2.95 14.37 -0.51
CA ARG A 143 3.77 13.22 -0.94
C ARG A 143 4.92 12.93 0.03
N SER A 144 5.61 13.97 0.52
CA SER A 144 6.74 13.79 1.44
C SER A 144 6.29 13.14 2.74
N PHE A 145 5.16 13.57 3.29
CA PHE A 145 4.56 12.96 4.47
C PHE A 145 4.13 11.51 4.19
N GLY A 146 3.46 11.25 3.06
CA GLY A 146 3.05 9.90 2.66
C GLY A 146 4.23 8.95 2.52
N LEU A 147 5.31 9.39 1.84
CA LEU A 147 6.54 8.61 1.68
C LEU A 147 7.14 8.24 3.04
N ALA A 148 7.13 9.16 3.95
CA ALA A 148 7.59 8.97 5.30
C ALA A 148 6.80 7.91 6.07
N VAL A 149 5.47 7.98 6.01
CA VAL A 149 4.63 6.96 6.65
C VAL A 149 4.92 5.59 6.06
N VAL A 150 5.05 5.48 4.72
CA VAL A 150 5.42 4.21 4.08
C VAL A 150 6.73 3.65 4.64
N VAL A 151 7.79 4.46 4.65
CA VAL A 151 9.11 3.98 5.05
C VAL A 151 9.15 3.61 6.53
N ILE A 152 8.65 4.50 7.40
CA ILE A 152 8.70 4.26 8.85
C ILE A 152 7.80 3.09 9.24
N SER A 153 6.58 3.01 8.70
CA SER A 153 5.71 1.88 8.99
C SER A 153 6.31 0.55 8.48
N THR A 154 6.99 0.57 7.32
CA THR A 154 7.66 -0.62 6.76
C THR A 154 8.83 -1.07 7.63
N VAL A 155 9.65 -0.13 8.12
CA VAL A 155 10.79 -0.46 9.03
C VAL A 155 10.29 -0.96 10.38
N LEU A 156 9.17 -0.45 10.87
CA LEU A 156 8.57 -0.89 12.14
C LEU A 156 7.78 -2.19 12.01
N ALA A 157 7.35 -2.58 10.81
CA ALA A 157 6.49 -3.74 10.59
C ALA A 157 7.01 -5.06 11.21
N PRO A 158 8.30 -5.41 11.10
CA PRO A 158 8.83 -6.63 11.72
C PRO A 158 8.64 -6.72 13.23
N LEU A 159 8.52 -5.58 13.90
CA LEU A 159 8.25 -5.50 15.33
C LEU A 159 6.75 -5.38 15.61
N THR A 160 6.07 -4.44 14.92
CA THR A 160 4.69 -4.09 15.23
C THR A 160 3.70 -5.19 14.86
N MET A 161 3.89 -5.87 13.71
CA MET A 161 2.96 -6.91 13.25
C MET A 161 2.93 -8.12 14.20
N PRO A 162 4.08 -8.76 14.53
CA PRO A 162 4.08 -9.88 15.46
C PRO A 162 3.54 -9.49 16.84
N LEU A 163 3.94 -8.33 17.37
CA LEU A 163 3.44 -7.84 18.65
C LEU A 163 1.93 -7.60 18.64
N THR A 164 1.39 -7.01 17.57
CA THR A 164 -0.05 -6.80 17.43
C THR A 164 -0.81 -8.13 17.41
N ILE A 165 -0.33 -9.11 16.63
CA ILE A 165 -0.93 -10.44 16.56
C ILE A 165 -0.86 -11.11 17.95
N GLN A 166 0.28 -11.07 18.61
CA GLN A 166 0.43 -11.65 19.96
C GLN A 166 -0.47 -10.97 21.00
N LEU A 167 -0.56 -9.65 20.98
CA LEU A 167 -1.36 -8.92 21.97
C LEU A 167 -2.86 -9.13 21.74
N LEU A 168 -3.30 -9.18 20.49
CA LEU A 168 -4.72 -9.28 20.15
C LEU A 168 -5.23 -10.71 20.01
N MET A 169 -4.38 -11.63 19.56
CA MET A 169 -4.75 -13.00 19.19
C MET A 169 -3.97 -14.08 19.94
N GLY A 170 -3.00 -13.72 20.76
CA GLY A 170 -2.07 -14.67 21.39
C GLY A 170 -2.69 -15.71 22.34
N ALA A 171 -3.95 -15.47 22.77
CA ALA A 171 -4.71 -16.46 23.51
C ALA A 171 -5.30 -17.58 22.62
N THR A 172 -5.44 -17.33 21.32
CA THR A 172 -6.13 -18.22 20.37
C THR A 172 -5.22 -18.70 19.23
N VAL A 173 -4.15 -17.97 18.95
CA VAL A 173 -3.23 -18.25 17.85
C VAL A 173 -1.81 -18.41 18.41
N HIS A 174 -1.23 -19.59 18.21
CA HIS A 174 0.14 -19.88 18.63
C HIS A 174 1.08 -19.73 17.44
N VAL A 175 1.79 -18.63 17.38
CA VAL A 175 2.81 -18.34 16.37
C VAL A 175 4.15 -18.09 17.03
N ASP A 176 5.21 -18.60 16.43
CA ASP A 176 6.58 -18.27 16.87
C ASP A 176 6.88 -16.81 16.49
N LEU A 177 6.76 -15.94 17.51
CA LEU A 177 7.01 -14.51 17.37
C LEU A 177 8.41 -14.19 16.86
N VAL A 178 9.41 -14.90 17.37
CA VAL A 178 10.81 -14.62 17.04
C VAL A 178 11.08 -15.02 15.58
N ALA A 179 10.59 -16.19 15.18
CA ALA A 179 10.68 -16.63 13.78
C ALA A 179 9.98 -15.64 12.85
N MET A 180 8.74 -15.24 13.18
CA MET A 180 7.99 -14.24 12.40
C MET A 180 8.71 -12.89 12.32
N MET A 181 9.28 -12.40 13.43
CA MET A 181 10.06 -11.15 13.44
C MET A 181 11.30 -11.25 12.55
N LEU A 182 12.03 -12.37 12.61
CA LEU A 182 13.23 -12.59 11.80
C LEU A 182 12.88 -12.68 10.29
N ASP A 183 11.84 -13.40 9.93
CA ASP A 183 11.40 -13.50 8.54
C ASP A 183 10.99 -12.14 7.98
N LEU A 184 10.20 -11.37 8.73
CA LEU A 184 9.83 -10.02 8.33
C LEU A 184 11.03 -9.08 8.26
N LEU A 185 12.03 -9.22 9.12
CA LEU A 185 13.30 -8.47 9.03
C LEU A 185 14.02 -8.77 7.72
N ILE A 186 14.13 -10.06 7.35
CA ILE A 186 14.81 -10.50 6.13
C ILE A 186 14.02 -10.10 4.88
N MET A 187 12.70 -10.25 4.89
CA MET A 187 11.85 -10.02 3.71
C MET A 187 11.49 -8.55 3.49
N ILE A 188 11.46 -7.73 4.54
CA ILE A 188 10.99 -6.34 4.47
C ILE A 188 12.11 -5.37 4.85
N ALA A 189 12.61 -5.45 6.09
CA ALA A 189 13.52 -4.41 6.59
C ALA A 189 14.87 -4.44 5.88
N LEU A 190 15.46 -5.61 5.70
CA LEU A 190 16.75 -5.76 5.04
C LEU A 190 16.73 -5.25 3.58
N PRO A 191 15.78 -5.66 2.71
CA PRO A 191 15.67 -5.12 1.37
C PRO A 191 15.38 -3.61 1.33
N ALA A 192 14.55 -3.11 2.26
CA ALA A 192 14.24 -1.68 2.35
C ALA A 192 15.49 -0.86 2.71
N VAL A 193 16.23 -1.28 3.73
CA VAL A 193 17.50 -0.62 4.13
C VAL A 193 18.53 -0.72 3.02
N ALA A 194 18.66 -1.87 2.37
CA ALA A 194 19.58 -2.04 1.25
C ALA A 194 19.24 -1.11 0.07
N GLY A 195 17.97 -1.00 -0.30
CA GLY A 195 17.53 -0.11 -1.38
C GLY A 195 17.81 1.36 -1.06
N MET A 196 17.48 1.81 0.16
CA MET A 196 17.76 3.16 0.63
C MET A 196 19.28 3.44 0.67
N ALA A 197 20.08 2.51 1.22
CA ALA A 197 21.53 2.64 1.26
C ALA A 197 22.14 2.72 -0.15
N CYS A 198 21.67 1.91 -1.09
CA CYS A 198 22.11 2.00 -2.49
C CYS A 198 21.80 3.38 -3.10
N ASN A 199 20.64 3.96 -2.79
CA ASN A 199 20.29 5.29 -3.27
C ASN A 199 21.17 6.38 -2.64
N ASP A 200 21.37 6.34 -1.32
CA ASP A 200 22.22 7.31 -0.60
C ASP A 200 23.68 7.23 -1.05
N LEU A 201 24.28 6.03 -1.08
CA LEU A 201 25.68 5.83 -1.48
C LEU A 201 25.93 6.22 -2.94
N SER A 202 24.90 6.08 -3.79
CA SER A 202 25.00 6.50 -5.19
C SER A 202 24.67 7.98 -5.43
N ASN A 203 24.39 8.76 -4.36
CA ASN A 203 23.93 10.15 -4.46
C ASN A 203 22.71 10.31 -5.38
N GLY A 204 21.72 9.45 -5.24
CA GLY A 204 20.48 9.46 -6.02
C GLY A 204 20.58 8.81 -7.41
N LYS A 205 21.77 8.37 -7.84
CA LYS A 205 21.96 7.76 -9.17
C LYS A 205 21.25 6.41 -9.28
N ALA A 206 21.14 5.64 -8.19
CA ALA A 206 20.42 4.37 -8.18
C ALA A 206 18.94 4.60 -8.47
N ASN A 207 18.30 5.57 -7.82
CA ASN A 207 16.92 5.94 -8.12
C ASN A 207 16.76 6.43 -9.57
N ALA A 208 17.64 7.31 -10.05
CA ALA A 208 17.50 7.89 -11.38
C ALA A 208 17.75 6.90 -12.52
N ARG A 209 18.69 5.97 -12.36
CA ARG A 209 19.16 5.09 -13.45
C ARG A 209 18.68 3.65 -13.32
N VAL A 210 18.65 3.08 -12.10
CA VAL A 210 18.36 1.66 -11.86
C VAL A 210 16.87 1.44 -11.57
N ALA A 211 16.27 2.22 -10.67
CA ALA A 211 14.87 2.03 -10.26
C ALA A 211 13.88 2.02 -11.44
N PRO A 212 14.00 2.87 -12.49
CA PRO A 212 13.10 2.81 -13.64
C PRO A 212 13.14 1.49 -14.41
N TRP A 213 14.31 0.83 -14.47
CA TRP A 213 14.45 -0.47 -15.14
C TRP A 213 13.88 -1.63 -14.31
N LEU A 214 13.95 -1.53 -12.99
CA LEU A 214 13.39 -2.53 -12.07
C LEU A 214 11.86 -2.37 -11.89
N ALA A 215 11.32 -1.18 -12.08
CA ALA A 215 9.90 -0.89 -11.82
C ALA A 215 8.92 -1.76 -12.65
N PRO A 216 9.13 -2.04 -13.96
CA PRO A 216 8.26 -2.96 -14.67
C PRO A 216 8.30 -4.39 -14.09
N ALA A 217 9.49 -4.89 -13.70
CA ALA A 217 9.63 -6.19 -13.06
C ALA A 217 8.85 -6.26 -11.75
N SER A 218 8.95 -5.23 -10.89
CA SER A 218 8.18 -5.16 -9.64
C SER A 218 6.68 -5.22 -9.87
N LYS A 219 6.17 -4.55 -10.91
CA LYS A 219 4.73 -4.58 -11.24
C LYS A 219 4.28 -5.95 -11.74
N ILE A 220 5.10 -6.63 -12.54
CA ILE A 220 4.85 -8.00 -12.98
C ILE A 220 4.84 -8.93 -11.76
N MET A 221 5.84 -8.82 -10.88
CA MET A 221 5.92 -9.61 -9.66
C MET A 221 4.72 -9.40 -8.75
N LEU A 222 4.23 -8.14 -8.62
CA LEU A 222 3.02 -7.86 -7.85
C LEU A 222 1.81 -8.63 -8.39
N VAL A 223 1.60 -8.60 -9.70
CA VAL A 223 0.51 -9.33 -10.37
C VAL A 223 0.63 -10.84 -10.13
N LEU A 224 1.85 -11.39 -10.26
CA LEU A 224 2.11 -12.81 -10.03
C LEU A 224 1.90 -13.19 -8.56
N ILE A 225 2.37 -12.38 -7.61
CA ILE A 225 2.14 -12.60 -6.18
C ILE A 225 0.64 -12.62 -5.86
N LEU A 226 -0.13 -11.66 -6.41
CA LEU A 226 -1.57 -11.62 -6.20
C LEU A 226 -2.26 -12.89 -6.75
N ALA A 227 -1.90 -13.32 -7.95
CA ALA A 227 -2.44 -14.56 -8.53
C ALA A 227 -2.06 -15.78 -7.68
N THR A 228 -0.77 -15.92 -7.31
CA THR A 228 -0.26 -17.04 -6.52
C THR A 228 -0.92 -17.12 -5.14
N ASN A 229 -1.02 -16.01 -4.42
CA ASN A 229 -1.64 -15.99 -3.11
C ASN A 229 -3.15 -16.28 -3.18
N SER A 230 -3.81 -15.87 -4.26
CA SER A 230 -5.24 -16.13 -4.46
C SER A 230 -5.55 -17.62 -4.72
N THR A 231 -4.57 -18.45 -5.10
CA THR A 231 -4.78 -19.91 -5.22
C THR A 231 -5.22 -20.53 -3.90
N ARG A 232 -4.79 -19.96 -2.76
CA ARG A 232 -5.11 -20.44 -1.42
C ARG A 232 -6.59 -20.28 -1.05
N ILE A 233 -7.29 -19.32 -1.67
CA ILE A 233 -8.73 -19.11 -1.44
C ILE A 233 -9.60 -19.81 -2.48
N SER A 234 -9.04 -20.49 -3.47
CA SER A 234 -9.78 -21.19 -4.52
C SER A 234 -10.82 -22.15 -3.93
N GLY A 235 -10.42 -22.99 -2.95
CA GLY A 235 -11.35 -23.91 -2.26
C GLY A 235 -12.52 -23.19 -1.57
N SER A 236 -12.24 -22.07 -0.91
CA SER A 236 -13.27 -21.26 -0.24
C SER A 236 -14.25 -20.61 -1.23
N MET A 237 -13.76 -20.24 -2.42
CA MET A 237 -14.59 -19.63 -3.46
C MET A 237 -15.49 -20.63 -4.16
N HIS A 238 -15.09 -21.89 -4.27
CA HIS A 238 -15.96 -22.95 -4.81
C HIS A 238 -17.12 -23.31 -3.85
N HIS A 239 -16.95 -23.08 -2.55
CA HIS A 239 -17.95 -23.28 -1.50
C HIS A 239 -18.27 -21.96 -0.80
N PHE A 240 -18.74 -20.96 -1.57
CA PHE A 240 -19.03 -19.63 -1.03
C PHE A 240 -20.20 -19.68 -0.06
N THR A 241 -19.93 -19.38 1.21
CA THR A 241 -20.90 -19.42 2.30
C THR A 241 -21.41 -18.01 2.66
N PRO A 242 -22.59 -17.90 3.30
CA PRO A 242 -23.05 -16.62 3.85
C PRO A 242 -22.04 -15.97 4.81
N GLU A 243 -21.28 -16.78 5.55
CA GLU A 243 -20.21 -16.31 6.44
C GLU A 243 -19.09 -15.58 5.68
N LEU A 244 -18.64 -16.13 4.55
CA LEU A 244 -17.64 -15.49 3.69
C LEU A 244 -18.16 -14.15 3.14
N LEU A 245 -19.45 -14.05 2.80
CA LEU A 245 -20.05 -12.78 2.39
C LEU A 245 -20.02 -11.77 3.52
N VAL A 246 -20.36 -12.16 4.74
CA VAL A 246 -20.31 -11.29 5.92
C VAL A 246 -18.88 -10.79 6.17
N VAL A 247 -17.87 -11.67 6.07
CA VAL A 247 -16.45 -11.28 6.18
C VAL A 247 -16.07 -10.31 5.08
N ALA A 248 -16.46 -10.57 3.82
CA ALA A 248 -16.15 -9.66 2.71
C ALA A 248 -16.75 -8.25 2.92
N LEU A 249 -18.02 -8.18 3.37
CA LEU A 249 -18.68 -6.91 3.66
C LEU A 249 -18.03 -6.20 4.86
N ALA A 250 -17.64 -6.93 5.90
CA ALA A 250 -16.92 -6.40 7.04
C ALA A 250 -15.55 -5.82 6.62
N MET A 251 -14.82 -6.51 5.73
CA MET A 251 -13.55 -6.03 5.19
C MET A 251 -13.72 -4.77 4.34
N ALA A 252 -14.79 -4.71 3.53
CA ALA A 252 -15.13 -3.49 2.77
C ALA A 252 -15.43 -2.31 3.71
N LEU A 253 -16.24 -2.54 4.76
CA LEU A 253 -16.57 -1.52 5.75
C LEU A 253 -15.32 -1.03 6.49
N LEU A 254 -14.51 -1.94 7.03
CA LEU A 254 -13.28 -1.62 7.75
C LEU A 254 -12.29 -0.85 6.87
N SER A 255 -12.13 -1.26 5.61
CA SER A 255 -11.28 -0.55 4.65
C SER A 255 -11.79 0.88 4.41
N GLY A 256 -13.09 1.08 4.24
CA GLY A 256 -13.68 2.41 4.10
C GLY A 256 -13.52 3.26 5.37
N VAL A 257 -13.78 2.68 6.52
CA VAL A 257 -13.61 3.33 7.83
C VAL A 257 -12.16 3.78 8.04
N ALA A 258 -11.18 3.02 7.60
CA ALA A 258 -9.76 3.37 7.73
C ALA A 258 -9.43 4.71 7.03
N TYR A 259 -9.90 4.92 5.78
CA TYR A 259 -9.71 6.19 5.07
C TYR A 259 -10.37 7.36 5.81
N VAL A 260 -11.59 7.16 6.26
CA VAL A 260 -12.38 8.20 6.94
C VAL A 260 -11.77 8.55 8.29
N LEU A 261 -11.37 7.56 9.09
CA LEU A 261 -10.71 7.78 10.39
C LEU A 261 -9.44 8.61 10.27
N GLY A 262 -8.56 8.25 9.33
CA GLY A 262 -7.33 9.00 9.10
C GLY A 262 -7.63 10.46 8.71
N TYR A 263 -8.56 10.68 7.80
CA TYR A 263 -8.97 12.01 7.38
C TYR A 263 -9.56 12.84 8.53
N ILE A 264 -10.50 12.27 9.29
CA ILE A 264 -11.14 12.93 10.43
C ILE A 264 -10.09 13.28 11.50
N LEU A 265 -9.19 12.35 11.82
CA LEU A 265 -8.13 12.58 12.81
C LEU A 265 -7.25 13.76 12.41
N ALA A 266 -6.83 13.84 11.13
CA ALA A 266 -6.06 14.97 10.64
C ALA A 266 -6.83 16.29 10.70
N ARG A 267 -8.14 16.27 10.41
CA ARG A 267 -9.02 17.45 10.55
C ARG A 267 -9.15 17.91 12.00
N LEU A 268 -9.31 16.97 12.93
CA LEU A 268 -9.34 17.26 14.38
C LEU A 268 -8.01 17.83 14.89
N MET A 269 -6.89 17.43 14.28
CA MET A 269 -5.57 17.99 14.53
C MET A 269 -5.32 19.32 13.81
N HIS A 270 -6.33 19.92 13.18
CA HIS A 270 -6.26 21.17 12.43
C HIS A 270 -5.18 21.17 11.34
N ARG A 271 -4.97 20.01 10.66
CA ARG A 271 -4.03 19.90 9.55
C ARG A 271 -4.61 20.47 8.26
N ASN A 272 -3.73 20.91 7.37
CA ASN A 272 -4.13 21.36 6.05
C ASN A 272 -4.72 20.20 5.23
N VAL A 273 -5.49 20.53 4.19
CA VAL A 273 -6.20 19.55 3.35
C VAL A 273 -5.27 18.50 2.77
N SER A 274 -4.09 18.90 2.30
CA SER A 274 -3.08 18.00 1.73
C SER A 274 -2.59 16.95 2.75
N GLU A 275 -2.38 17.33 4.01
CA GLU A 275 -2.06 16.39 5.09
C GLU A 275 -3.26 15.52 5.46
N CYS A 276 -4.50 16.08 5.47
CA CYS A 276 -5.71 15.29 5.73
C CYS A 276 -5.92 14.19 4.70
N ILE A 277 -5.74 14.49 3.41
CA ILE A 277 -5.78 13.52 2.33
C ILE A 277 -4.74 12.43 2.56
N THR A 278 -3.49 12.84 2.84
CA THR A 278 -2.40 11.88 3.02
C THR A 278 -2.63 10.98 4.21
N LEU A 279 -3.09 11.50 5.36
CA LEU A 279 -3.34 10.68 6.55
C LEU A 279 -4.52 9.74 6.33
N GLY A 280 -5.56 10.17 5.61
CA GLY A 280 -6.65 9.29 5.19
C GLY A 280 -6.17 8.16 4.29
N VAL A 281 -5.41 8.48 3.24
CA VAL A 281 -4.83 7.48 2.34
C VAL A 281 -3.85 6.56 3.09
N ALA A 282 -3.00 7.11 3.95
CA ALA A 282 -2.05 6.31 4.75
C ALA A 282 -2.77 5.31 5.66
N SER A 283 -3.88 5.72 6.26
CA SER A 283 -4.67 4.86 7.14
C SER A 283 -5.43 3.76 6.40
N GLY A 284 -5.85 4.00 5.14
CA GLY A 284 -6.65 3.07 4.35
C GLY A 284 -5.86 2.19 3.39
N SER A 285 -4.67 2.64 2.94
CA SER A 285 -3.86 1.89 1.96
C SER A 285 -2.87 0.98 2.65
N ARG A 286 -3.13 -0.31 2.62
CA ARG A 286 -2.31 -1.35 3.25
C ARG A 286 -1.31 -1.96 2.29
N ASN A 287 -0.21 -2.48 2.83
CA ASN A 287 0.74 -3.29 2.06
C ASN A 287 0.21 -4.72 1.92
N ILE A 288 -0.59 -4.89 0.88
CA ILE A 288 -1.26 -6.12 0.50
C ILE A 288 -0.32 -7.33 0.54
N THR A 289 0.84 -7.16 -0.06
CA THR A 289 1.79 -8.26 -0.23
C THR A 289 2.32 -8.73 1.11
N THR A 290 2.58 -7.81 2.04
CA THR A 290 3.03 -8.16 3.40
C THR A 290 1.99 -9.00 4.13
N GLY A 291 0.72 -8.59 4.12
CA GLY A 291 -0.37 -9.33 4.75
C GLY A 291 -0.56 -10.73 4.17
N ALA A 292 -0.55 -10.81 2.84
CA ALA A 292 -0.71 -12.09 2.14
C ALA A 292 0.46 -13.06 2.38
N VAL A 293 1.70 -12.57 2.35
CA VAL A 293 2.89 -13.39 2.64
C VAL A 293 2.87 -13.87 4.08
N LEU A 294 2.54 -13.00 5.04
CA LEU A 294 2.45 -13.37 6.44
C LEU A 294 1.36 -14.42 6.70
N ALA A 295 0.15 -14.19 6.15
CA ALA A 295 -0.94 -15.15 6.24
C ALA A 295 -0.57 -16.49 5.62
N ALA A 296 0.15 -16.47 4.49
CA ALA A 296 0.60 -17.68 3.79
C ALA A 296 1.63 -18.49 4.57
N ALA A 297 2.56 -17.81 5.25
CA ALA A 297 3.67 -18.46 5.95
C ALA A 297 3.26 -19.04 7.32
N TYR A 298 2.38 -18.36 8.05
CA TYR A 298 2.16 -18.62 9.47
C TYR A 298 0.74 -19.06 9.84
N PHE A 299 -0.21 -19.00 8.90
CA PHE A 299 -1.63 -19.22 9.22
C PHE A 299 -2.30 -20.22 8.26
N PRO A 300 -3.39 -20.85 8.68
CA PRO A 300 -4.21 -21.70 7.80
C PRO A 300 -4.71 -20.94 6.57
N SER A 301 -4.97 -21.63 5.47
CA SER A 301 -5.40 -21.04 4.20
C SER A 301 -6.69 -20.20 4.30
N VAL A 302 -7.56 -20.51 5.23
CA VAL A 302 -8.83 -19.77 5.50
C VAL A 302 -8.53 -18.32 5.89
N THR A 303 -7.44 -18.06 6.61
CA THR A 303 -6.97 -16.72 7.01
C THR A 303 -6.68 -15.80 5.79
N MET A 304 -6.37 -16.40 4.65
CA MET A 304 -6.09 -15.65 3.43
C MET A 304 -7.31 -14.93 2.86
N PHE A 305 -8.53 -15.43 3.09
CA PHE A 305 -9.74 -14.87 2.51
C PHE A 305 -9.99 -13.41 2.94
N PRO A 306 -10.02 -13.06 4.25
CA PRO A 306 -10.14 -11.67 4.68
C PRO A 306 -9.03 -10.77 4.11
N VAL A 307 -7.78 -11.23 4.09
CA VAL A 307 -6.63 -10.48 3.55
C VAL A 307 -6.84 -10.16 2.06
N MET A 308 -7.29 -11.14 1.28
CA MET A 308 -7.57 -10.91 -0.15
C MET A 308 -8.77 -9.97 -0.36
N MET A 309 -9.78 -10.03 0.49
CA MET A 309 -10.93 -9.11 0.43
C MET A 309 -10.52 -7.68 0.76
N GLY A 310 -9.70 -7.45 1.79
CA GLY A 310 -9.13 -6.13 2.09
C GLY A 310 -8.38 -5.56 0.90
N THR A 311 -7.55 -6.39 0.27
CA THR A 311 -6.83 -6.07 -0.97
C THR A 311 -7.76 -5.63 -2.10
N LEU A 312 -8.85 -6.36 -2.32
CA LEU A 312 -9.80 -6.07 -3.39
C LEU A 312 -10.47 -4.71 -3.19
N PHE A 313 -10.92 -4.43 -1.97
CA PHE A 313 -11.70 -3.23 -1.68
C PHE A 313 -10.86 -1.96 -1.53
N GLN A 314 -9.63 -2.03 -1.04
CA GLN A 314 -8.85 -0.83 -0.72
C GLN A 314 -8.66 0.09 -1.93
N HIS A 315 -8.40 -0.42 -3.13
CA HIS A 315 -8.17 0.42 -4.31
C HIS A 315 -9.45 1.10 -4.81
N VAL A 316 -10.59 0.39 -4.74
CA VAL A 316 -11.89 0.95 -5.09
C VAL A 316 -12.26 2.05 -4.10
N LEU A 317 -12.08 1.77 -2.81
CA LEU A 317 -12.40 2.71 -1.74
C LEU A 317 -11.46 3.91 -1.69
N ALA A 318 -10.18 3.77 -2.09
CA ALA A 318 -9.28 4.90 -2.29
C ALA A 318 -9.82 5.87 -3.33
N GLY A 319 -10.35 5.34 -4.45
CA GLY A 319 -10.99 6.15 -5.49
C GLY A 319 -12.24 6.88 -4.97
N VAL A 320 -13.11 6.17 -4.26
CA VAL A 320 -14.33 6.75 -3.65
C VAL A 320 -13.97 7.82 -2.62
N PHE A 321 -13.02 7.54 -1.73
CA PHE A 321 -12.54 8.48 -0.73
C PHE A 321 -12.02 9.77 -1.36
N GLY A 322 -11.13 9.66 -2.34
CA GLY A 322 -10.56 10.84 -2.97
C GLY A 322 -11.59 11.66 -3.76
N TRP A 323 -12.56 11.00 -4.41
CA TRP A 323 -13.69 11.68 -5.04
C TRP A 323 -14.53 12.44 -4.00
N ALA A 324 -14.84 11.81 -2.86
CA ALA A 324 -15.62 12.42 -1.80
C ALA A 324 -14.91 13.64 -1.21
N VAL A 325 -13.60 13.54 -0.92
CA VAL A 325 -12.81 14.66 -0.40
C VAL A 325 -12.77 15.82 -1.39
N ARG A 326 -12.51 15.57 -2.67
CA ARG A 326 -12.55 16.64 -3.70
C ARG A 326 -13.90 17.36 -3.73
N LYS A 327 -14.99 16.63 -3.59
CA LYS A 327 -16.35 17.23 -3.58
C LYS A 327 -16.58 18.09 -2.34
N LEU A 328 -16.09 17.67 -1.19
CA LEU A 328 -16.18 18.43 0.06
C LEU A 328 -15.34 19.71 0.00
N ASP A 329 -14.11 19.64 -0.53
CA ASP A 329 -13.21 20.79 -0.60
C ASP A 329 -13.58 21.76 -1.72
N ALA A 330 -14.20 21.32 -2.82
CA ALA A 330 -14.74 22.22 -3.85
C ALA A 330 -15.83 23.17 -3.32
N HIS A 331 -16.50 22.80 -2.22
CA HIS A 331 -17.46 23.66 -1.53
C HIS A 331 -16.81 24.59 -0.51
N SER A 332 -15.53 24.34 -0.16
CA SER A 332 -14.79 25.07 0.87
C SER A 332 -13.81 26.10 0.33
N THR A 333 -13.48 26.02 -0.96
CA THR A 333 -12.53 26.94 -1.62
C THR A 333 -13.27 27.72 -2.70
N PRO A 334 -13.33 29.06 -2.65
CA PRO A 334 -13.75 29.85 -3.80
C PRO A 334 -12.83 29.49 -4.97
N ALA A 335 -13.39 29.19 -6.14
CA ALA A 335 -12.67 28.77 -7.33
C ALA A 335 -11.46 29.71 -7.55
N ALA A 336 -10.25 29.22 -7.31
CA ALA A 336 -9.05 29.90 -7.75
C ALA A 336 -9.09 29.90 -9.28
N VAL A 337 -9.31 31.07 -9.85
CA VAL A 337 -9.23 31.29 -11.29
C VAL A 337 -7.87 30.74 -11.73
N PRO A 338 -7.81 29.81 -12.70
CA PRO A 338 -6.55 29.25 -13.17
C PRO A 338 -5.59 30.40 -13.54
N GLU A 339 -4.34 30.29 -13.12
CA GLU A 339 -3.31 31.34 -13.35
C GLU A 339 -3.20 31.75 -14.83
N ILE A 340 -3.51 30.81 -15.73
CA ILE A 340 -3.62 31.04 -17.19
C ILE A 340 -4.73 32.07 -17.52
N GLU A 341 -5.85 32.05 -16.84
CA GLU A 341 -6.97 32.95 -17.07
C GLU A 341 -6.73 34.35 -16.49
N ARG A 342 -5.96 34.45 -15.38
CA ARG A 342 -5.48 35.73 -14.86
C ARG A 342 -4.49 36.40 -15.81
N VAL A 343 -3.54 35.65 -16.35
CA VAL A 343 -2.56 36.16 -17.33
C VAL A 343 -3.26 36.58 -18.62
N TYR A 344 -4.34 35.89 -19.03
CA TYR A 344 -5.11 36.26 -20.21
C TYR A 344 -5.94 37.53 -20.03
N GLN A 345 -6.48 37.77 -18.82
CA GLN A 345 -7.25 38.99 -18.51
C GLN A 345 -6.33 40.21 -18.29
N GLU A 346 -5.13 40.02 -17.74
CA GLU A 346 -4.13 41.09 -17.60
C GLU A 346 -3.53 41.53 -18.94
N HIS A 347 -3.50 40.65 -19.96
CA HIS A 347 -2.96 40.99 -21.30
C HIS A 347 -4.00 41.57 -22.25
N ASN A 348 -5.28 41.30 -22.07
CA ASN A 348 -6.36 41.78 -22.93
C ASN A 348 -7.19 42.93 -22.34
N GLY A 349 -6.81 43.44 -21.19
CA GLY A 349 -7.44 44.56 -20.48
C GLY A 349 -6.73 45.92 -20.62
N ARG A 350 -5.79 46.01 -21.60
CA ARG A 350 -5.14 47.31 -21.96
C ARG A 350 -5.37 47.66 -23.39
#